data_8e9f6691f001f33fe8f4ee2444103024
#
_entry.id   8e9f6691f001f33fe8f4ee2444103024
#
_cell.length_a   1.000
_cell.length_b   1.000
_cell.length_c   1.000
_cell.angle_alpha   90.00
_cell.angle_beta   90.00
_cell.angle_gamma   90.00
#
_symmetry.space_group_name_H-M   'P 1'
#
loop_
_entity.id
_entity.type
_entity.pdbx_description
1 polymer ?
#
loop_
_entity_poly.entity_id
_entity_poly.type
_entity_poly.pdbx_seq_one_letter_code
_entity_poly.pdbx_strand_id
1 'polypeptide(L)'
;MTQSKHTTAPRPSLSSWALAWQFARREIHGSIGRFRVFLGALLLGVAAIGTVGSVAESMRSGIGDNARILLGGDIEFSSLHTPPDDSIVDFARNFGAVSQVVQMRAMLQTATARKLVELKAVDSQWPLVGKSIISPDIGLTDALADNAVIADPSLLRSLGLAPGDSARLG
;
A
#
# COMPACT_ATOMS: atom_id res chain seq x y z
N MET A 1 -59.67 44.84 -57.70
CA MET A 1 -58.71 44.00 -58.41
C MET A 1 -57.38 44.21 -57.73
N THR A 2 -57.05 43.34 -56.78
CA THR A 2 -55.81 43.42 -55.98
C THR A 2 -54.97 42.22 -56.29
N GLN A 3 -53.88 42.42 -57.01
CA GLN A 3 -52.94 41.30 -57.33
C GLN A 3 -52.03 41.04 -56.09
N SER A 4 -52.14 39.83 -55.60
CA SER A 4 -51.25 39.27 -54.58
C SER A 4 -49.92 38.86 -55.24
N LYS A 5 -48.85 39.52 -54.88
CA LYS A 5 -47.47 39.25 -55.32
C LYS A 5 -46.88 38.14 -54.42
N HIS A 6 -46.91 36.89 -54.93
CA HIS A 6 -46.19 35.82 -54.25
C HIS A 6 -44.69 36.00 -54.39
N THR A 7 -44.04 36.36 -53.26
CA THR A 7 -42.58 36.38 -53.17
C THR A 7 -42.08 34.95 -52.91
N THR A 8 -41.58 34.33 -53.97
CA THR A 8 -40.94 33.02 -53.87
C THR A 8 -39.53 33.21 -53.28
N ALA A 9 -39.29 32.70 -52.08
CA ALA A 9 -37.97 32.69 -51.48
C ALA A 9 -36.99 31.88 -52.32
N PRO A 10 -35.78 32.34 -52.57
CA PRO A 10 -34.81 31.63 -53.40
C PRO A 10 -34.35 30.37 -52.67
N ARG A 11 -34.50 29.22 -53.31
CA ARG A 11 -33.93 27.93 -52.83
C ARG A 11 -32.40 28.05 -52.86
N PRO A 12 -31.68 27.65 -51.78
CA PRO A 12 -30.26 27.66 -51.80
C PRO A 12 -29.73 26.70 -52.87
N SER A 13 -28.98 27.24 -53.84
CA SER A 13 -28.35 26.49 -54.89
C SER A 13 -27.22 25.63 -54.33
N LEU A 14 -26.94 24.47 -54.90
CA LEU A 14 -25.84 23.56 -54.48
C LEU A 14 -24.47 24.26 -54.41
N SER A 15 -24.32 25.39 -55.13
CA SER A 15 -23.11 26.21 -55.06
C SER A 15 -22.94 26.96 -53.73
N SER A 16 -24.05 27.29 -53.01
CA SER A 16 -23.98 27.93 -51.71
C SER A 16 -23.49 27.01 -50.60
N TRP A 17 -23.75 25.74 -50.71
CA TRP A 17 -23.22 24.73 -49.80
C TRP A 17 -21.71 24.52 -50.00
N ALA A 18 -21.21 24.54 -51.22
CA ALA A 18 -19.79 24.42 -51.52
C ALA A 18 -19.00 25.63 -50.99
N LEU A 19 -19.58 26.82 -51.13
CA LEU A 19 -19.01 28.07 -50.56
C LEU A 19 -19.00 28.04 -49.01
N ALA A 20 -20.13 27.66 -48.42
CA ALA A 20 -20.21 27.50 -46.96
C ALA A 20 -19.20 26.53 -46.41
N TRP A 21 -19.01 25.38 -47.08
CA TRP A 21 -18.01 24.39 -46.72
C TRP A 21 -16.57 24.89 -46.86
N GLN A 22 -16.30 25.66 -47.91
CA GLN A 22 -14.97 26.25 -48.16
C GLN A 22 -14.62 27.32 -47.11
N PHE A 23 -15.57 28.14 -46.69
CA PHE A 23 -15.41 29.09 -45.61
C PHE A 23 -15.24 28.40 -44.24
N ALA A 24 -16.06 27.40 -43.93
CA ALA A 24 -15.96 26.62 -42.70
C ALA A 24 -14.58 25.94 -42.59
N ARG A 25 -14.10 25.34 -43.67
CA ARG A 25 -12.76 24.71 -43.70
C ARG A 25 -11.62 25.70 -43.49
N ARG A 26 -11.75 26.91 -44.04
CA ARG A 26 -10.73 27.98 -43.90
C ARG A 26 -10.74 28.53 -42.46
N GLU A 27 -11.89 28.69 -41.84
CA GLU A 27 -12.05 29.19 -40.48
C GLU A 27 -11.56 28.15 -39.46
N ILE A 28 -11.83 26.88 -39.69
CA ILE A 28 -11.30 25.77 -38.89
C ILE A 28 -9.77 25.79 -38.89
N HIS A 29 -9.12 25.97 -40.06
CA HIS A 29 -7.64 26.00 -40.13
C HIS A 29 -7.02 27.17 -39.39
N GLY A 30 -7.67 28.33 -39.41
CA GLY A 30 -7.19 29.52 -38.68
C GLY A 30 -7.39 29.41 -37.16
N SER A 31 -8.42 28.69 -36.71
CA SER A 31 -8.77 28.50 -35.30
C SER A 31 -8.07 27.30 -34.66
N ILE A 32 -7.60 26.32 -35.46
CA ILE A 32 -6.95 25.10 -34.97
C ILE A 32 -5.75 25.40 -34.08
N GLY A 33 -4.95 26.43 -34.37
CA GLY A 33 -3.81 26.79 -33.54
C GLY A 33 -4.20 27.12 -32.09
N ARG A 34 -5.24 27.97 -31.91
CA ARG A 34 -5.75 28.34 -30.58
C ARG A 34 -6.46 27.18 -29.88
N PHE A 35 -7.19 26.37 -30.64
CA PHE A 35 -7.89 25.19 -30.11
C PHE A 35 -6.88 24.12 -29.65
N ARG A 36 -5.77 23.94 -30.35
CA ARG A 36 -4.69 23.00 -29.94
C ARG A 36 -4.04 23.42 -28.63
N VAL A 37 -3.81 24.70 -28.41
CA VAL A 37 -3.28 25.22 -27.14
C VAL A 37 -4.28 24.97 -25.99
N PHE A 38 -5.56 25.27 -26.22
CA PHE A 38 -6.63 25.00 -25.25
C PHE A 38 -6.74 23.50 -24.93
N LEU A 39 -6.75 22.65 -25.95
CA LEU A 39 -6.80 21.20 -25.77
C LEU A 39 -5.55 20.68 -25.05
N GLY A 40 -4.37 21.20 -25.37
CA GLY A 40 -3.13 20.89 -24.69
C GLY A 40 -3.16 21.27 -23.22
N ALA A 41 -3.66 22.44 -22.88
CA ALA A 41 -3.82 22.90 -21.49
C ALA A 41 -4.83 22.01 -20.73
N LEU A 42 -5.95 21.66 -21.36
CA LEU A 42 -6.95 20.77 -20.78
C LEU A 42 -6.36 19.36 -20.51
N LEU A 43 -5.67 18.79 -21.49
CA LEU A 43 -5.02 17.49 -21.35
C LEU A 43 -3.97 17.51 -20.23
N LEU A 44 -3.18 18.57 -20.16
CA LEU A 44 -2.17 18.73 -19.12
C LEU A 44 -2.79 18.83 -17.73
N GLY A 45 -3.89 19.56 -17.60
CA GLY A 45 -4.65 19.66 -16.35
C GLY A 45 -5.24 18.32 -15.91
N VAL A 46 -5.87 17.57 -16.82
CA VAL A 46 -6.42 16.25 -16.54
C VAL A 46 -5.31 15.25 -16.21
N ALA A 47 -4.19 15.27 -16.96
CA ALA A 47 -3.05 14.43 -16.70
C ALA A 47 -2.42 14.71 -15.32
N ALA A 48 -2.30 15.96 -14.92
CA ALA A 48 -1.80 16.34 -13.60
C ALA A 48 -2.66 15.77 -12.47
N ILE A 49 -3.99 15.91 -12.57
CA ILE A 49 -4.93 15.36 -11.59
C ILE A 49 -4.85 13.82 -11.56
N GLY A 50 -4.84 13.19 -12.73
CA GLY A 50 -4.73 11.73 -12.85
C GLY A 50 -3.43 11.19 -12.25
N THR A 51 -2.31 11.89 -12.43
CA THR A 51 -1.02 11.51 -11.87
C THR A 51 -1.03 11.54 -10.35
N VAL A 52 -1.57 12.60 -9.74
CA VAL A 52 -1.69 12.71 -8.28
C VAL A 52 -2.58 11.59 -7.72
N GLY A 53 -3.71 11.30 -8.36
CA GLY A 53 -4.61 10.20 -7.98
C GLY A 53 -3.93 8.84 -8.05
N SER A 54 -3.19 8.58 -9.12
CA SER A 54 -2.45 7.31 -9.33
C SER A 54 -1.36 7.11 -8.28
N VAL A 55 -0.59 8.16 -7.95
CA VAL A 55 0.44 8.10 -6.89
C VAL A 55 -0.20 7.84 -5.53
N ALA A 56 -1.30 8.52 -5.20
CA ALA A 56 -2.00 8.33 -3.94
C ALA A 56 -2.52 6.89 -3.79
N GLU A 57 -3.06 6.29 -4.86
CA GLU A 57 -3.53 4.90 -4.84
C GLU A 57 -2.39 3.90 -4.74
N SER A 58 -1.28 4.14 -5.45
CA SER A 58 -0.07 3.31 -5.34
C SER A 58 0.52 3.33 -3.92
N MET A 59 0.47 4.48 -3.25
CA MET A 59 0.88 4.58 -1.85
C MET A 59 -0.05 3.82 -0.92
N ARG A 60 -1.36 3.92 -1.11
CA ARG A 60 -2.35 3.22 -0.27
C ARG A 60 -2.22 1.71 -0.38
N SER A 61 -2.13 1.18 -1.59
CA SER A 61 -1.95 -0.26 -1.80
C SER A 61 -0.61 -0.75 -1.24
N GLY A 62 0.48 -0.01 -1.48
CA GLY A 62 1.80 -0.35 -0.95
C GLY A 62 1.86 -0.37 0.59
N ILE A 63 1.17 0.56 1.25
CA ILE A 63 1.08 0.57 2.73
C ILE A 63 0.22 -0.59 3.22
N GLY A 64 -0.91 -0.88 2.56
CA GLY A 64 -1.81 -1.96 2.96
C GLY A 64 -1.13 -3.33 2.89
N ASP A 65 -0.45 -3.64 1.80
CA ASP A 65 0.25 -4.92 1.62
C ASP A 65 1.43 -5.05 2.58
N ASN A 66 2.19 -3.99 2.80
CA ASN A 66 3.30 -4.00 3.75
C ASN A 66 2.83 -4.05 5.21
N ALA A 67 1.70 -3.42 5.54
CA ALA A 67 1.16 -3.45 6.90
C ALA A 67 0.80 -4.88 7.34
N ARG A 68 0.20 -5.70 6.45
CA ARG A 68 -0.11 -7.11 6.73
C ARG A 68 1.14 -7.92 7.05
N ILE A 69 2.22 -7.67 6.34
CA ILE A 69 3.51 -8.37 6.56
C ILE A 69 4.16 -7.89 7.87
N LEU A 70 4.11 -6.58 8.15
CA LEU A 70 4.69 -6.01 9.37
C LEU A 70 3.93 -6.42 10.64
N LEU A 71 2.61 -6.49 10.55
CA LEU A 71 1.76 -6.98 11.65
C LEU A 71 1.82 -8.50 11.80
N GLY A 72 2.19 -9.22 10.72
CA GLY A 72 2.16 -10.69 10.69
C GLY A 72 0.73 -11.24 10.66
N GLY A 73 -0.27 -10.41 10.33
CA GLY A 73 -1.69 -10.77 10.29
C GLY A 73 -2.56 -9.68 9.66
N ASP A 74 -3.85 -9.96 9.50
CA ASP A 74 -4.82 -9.00 8.95
C ASP A 74 -5.31 -7.99 10.00
N ILE A 75 -5.40 -8.43 11.25
CA ILE A 75 -5.89 -7.65 12.38
C ILE A 75 -5.02 -7.97 13.60
N GLU A 76 -4.61 -6.96 14.33
CA GLU A 76 -3.91 -7.07 15.61
C GLU A 76 -4.75 -6.47 16.71
N PHE A 77 -4.95 -7.23 17.80
CA PHE A 77 -5.51 -6.75 19.03
C PHE A 77 -4.40 -6.66 20.07
N SER A 78 -4.05 -5.47 20.51
CA SER A 78 -3.02 -5.25 21.51
C SER A 78 -3.61 -4.87 22.85
N SER A 79 -3.16 -5.51 23.91
CA SER A 79 -3.46 -5.17 25.30
C SER A 79 -2.17 -4.91 26.07
N LEU A 80 -2.12 -3.81 26.82
CA LEU A 80 -0.88 -3.31 27.40
C LEU A 80 -0.46 -4.00 28.70
N HIS A 81 -1.38 -4.51 29.50
CA HIS A 81 -1.06 -4.97 30.87
C HIS A 81 -1.72 -6.30 31.26
N THR A 82 -2.72 -6.72 30.52
CA THR A 82 -3.48 -7.94 30.83
C THR A 82 -3.63 -8.76 29.56
N PRO A 83 -3.36 -10.05 29.58
CA PRO A 83 -3.67 -10.91 28.43
C PRO A 83 -5.15 -10.74 28.05
N PRO A 84 -5.48 -10.83 26.76
CA PRO A 84 -6.87 -10.87 26.34
C PRO A 84 -7.60 -12.06 26.99
N ASP A 85 -8.86 -11.85 27.32
CA ASP A 85 -9.69 -12.91 27.87
C ASP A 85 -9.80 -14.06 26.86
N ASP A 86 -9.79 -15.32 27.34
CA ASP A 86 -9.90 -16.50 26.48
C ASP A 86 -11.16 -16.47 25.60
N SER A 87 -12.23 -15.85 26.10
CA SER A 87 -13.47 -15.65 25.34
C SER A 87 -13.25 -14.82 24.07
N ILE A 88 -12.37 -13.82 24.10
CA ILE A 88 -12.03 -12.97 22.95
C ILE A 88 -11.20 -13.77 21.95
N VAL A 89 -10.25 -14.56 22.43
CA VAL A 89 -9.42 -15.43 21.61
C VAL A 89 -10.29 -16.48 20.90
N ASP A 90 -11.20 -17.12 21.61
CA ASP A 90 -12.11 -18.11 21.06
C ASP A 90 -13.10 -17.49 20.06
N PHE A 91 -13.57 -16.29 20.34
CA PHE A 91 -14.39 -15.54 19.37
C PHE A 91 -13.60 -15.25 18.08
N ALA A 92 -12.36 -14.79 18.18
CA ALA A 92 -11.53 -14.49 17.03
C ALA A 92 -11.24 -15.75 16.17
N ARG A 93 -11.07 -16.93 16.78
CA ARG A 93 -10.89 -18.21 16.09
C ARG A 93 -12.04 -18.58 15.16
N ASN A 94 -13.26 -18.06 15.40
CA ASN A 94 -14.40 -18.31 14.50
C ASN A 94 -14.26 -17.56 13.16
N PHE A 95 -13.35 -16.57 13.08
CA PHE A 95 -13.15 -15.76 11.87
C PHE A 95 -11.86 -16.11 11.12
N GLY A 96 -10.92 -16.80 11.76
CA GLY A 96 -9.67 -17.18 11.12
C GLY A 96 -8.62 -17.77 12.06
N ALA A 97 -7.42 -17.95 11.54
CA ALA A 97 -6.28 -18.38 12.34
C ALA A 97 -5.87 -17.24 13.30
N VAL A 98 -5.58 -17.62 14.54
CA VAL A 98 -5.18 -16.68 15.59
C VAL A 98 -3.82 -17.07 16.12
N SER A 99 -2.89 -16.12 16.16
CA SER A 99 -1.59 -16.26 16.79
C SER A 99 -1.49 -15.31 17.98
N GLN A 100 -0.88 -15.76 19.05
CA GLN A 100 -0.66 -14.98 20.26
C GLN A 100 0.82 -14.59 20.35
N VAL A 101 1.04 -13.30 20.59
CA VAL A 101 2.38 -12.72 20.70
C VAL A 101 2.46 -11.93 22.00
N VAL A 102 3.51 -12.18 22.78
CA VAL A 102 3.81 -11.41 23.99
C VAL A 102 5.08 -10.63 23.76
N GLN A 103 5.03 -9.30 23.94
CA GLN A 103 6.18 -8.43 23.87
C GLN A 103 6.49 -7.87 25.26
N MET A 104 7.73 -8.00 25.67
CA MET A 104 8.18 -7.48 26.96
C MET A 104 9.62 -6.98 26.87
N ARG A 105 10.00 -6.10 27.79
CA ARG A 105 11.41 -5.74 27.97
C ARG A 105 12.05 -6.67 28.97
N ALA A 106 13.19 -7.22 28.59
CA ALA A 106 13.97 -8.12 29.43
C ALA A 106 15.44 -7.70 29.46
N MET A 107 16.12 -8.05 30.53
CA MET A 107 17.57 -7.84 30.65
C MET A 107 18.30 -9.08 30.13
N LEU A 108 19.00 -8.94 29.01
CA LEU A 108 19.88 -9.97 28.51
C LEU A 108 21.24 -9.85 29.17
N GLN A 109 21.69 -10.89 29.85
CA GLN A 109 22.94 -10.94 30.58
C GLN A 109 23.88 -11.99 30.00
N THR A 110 25.11 -11.58 29.80
CA THR A 110 26.26 -12.46 29.49
C THR A 110 27.25 -12.42 30.62
N ALA A 111 28.31 -13.16 30.53
CA ALA A 111 29.41 -13.12 31.53
C ALA A 111 30.04 -11.72 31.64
N THR A 112 30.04 -10.95 30.58
CA THR A 112 30.76 -9.67 30.46
C THR A 112 29.89 -8.44 30.28
N ALA A 113 28.62 -8.59 29.90
CA ALA A 113 27.77 -7.48 29.55
C ALA A 113 26.31 -7.71 29.95
N ARG A 114 25.56 -6.61 30.09
CA ARG A 114 24.13 -6.60 30.33
C ARG A 114 23.49 -5.58 29.39
N LYS A 115 22.36 -5.97 28.76
CA LYS A 115 21.66 -5.07 27.84
C LYS A 115 20.14 -5.28 27.95
N LEU A 116 19.42 -4.16 28.02
CA LEU A 116 17.97 -4.16 27.92
C LEU A 116 17.58 -4.48 26.47
N VAL A 117 16.77 -5.50 26.28
CA VAL A 117 16.29 -5.95 24.99
C VAL A 117 14.76 -6.02 24.97
N GLU A 118 14.20 -5.93 23.81
CA GLU A 118 12.79 -6.24 23.59
C GLU A 118 12.68 -7.72 23.23
N LEU A 119 11.99 -8.48 24.06
CA LEU A 119 11.72 -9.89 23.86
C LEU A 119 10.34 -10.08 23.27
N LYS A 120 10.26 -10.80 22.15
CA LYS A 120 9.03 -11.18 21.50
C LYS A 120 8.85 -12.69 21.61
N ALA A 121 7.91 -13.14 22.43
CA ALA A 121 7.52 -14.53 22.52
C ALA A 121 6.36 -14.78 21.55
N VAL A 122 6.46 -15.84 20.77
CA VAL A 122 5.51 -16.18 19.71
C VAL A 122 5.03 -17.61 19.87
N ASP A 123 3.81 -17.88 19.43
CA ASP A 123 3.28 -19.24 19.37
C ASP A 123 3.70 -19.96 18.06
N SER A 124 3.30 -21.22 17.92
CA SER A 124 3.63 -22.05 16.78
C SER A 124 2.94 -21.64 15.47
N GLN A 125 1.95 -20.75 15.54
CA GLN A 125 1.22 -20.27 14.35
C GLN A 125 1.80 -18.95 13.79
N TRP A 126 2.69 -18.32 14.55
CA TRP A 126 3.32 -17.07 14.11
C TRP A 126 4.43 -17.32 13.08
N PRO A 127 4.56 -16.51 12.04
CA PRO A 127 3.67 -15.41 11.62
C PRO A 127 2.51 -15.93 10.78
N LEU A 128 1.29 -15.36 10.96
CA LEU A 128 0.13 -15.74 10.16
C LEU A 128 0.28 -15.27 8.69
N VAL A 129 1.03 -14.19 8.47
CA VAL A 129 1.32 -13.62 7.16
C VAL A 129 2.81 -13.36 7.04
N GLY A 130 3.38 -13.69 5.88
CA GLY A 130 4.81 -13.52 5.63
C GLY A 130 5.65 -14.73 6.03
N LYS A 131 6.95 -14.53 6.12
CA LYS A 131 7.94 -15.54 6.54
C LYS A 131 9.02 -14.90 7.37
N SER A 132 9.47 -15.60 8.41
CA SER A 132 10.65 -15.20 9.17
C SER A 132 11.92 -15.58 8.38
N ILE A 133 12.83 -14.63 8.23
CA ILE A 133 14.13 -14.87 7.61
C ILE A 133 15.13 -15.10 8.73
N ILE A 134 15.61 -16.33 8.84
CA ILE A 134 16.53 -16.78 9.90
C ILE A 134 17.82 -17.26 9.23
N SER A 135 18.94 -17.02 9.88
CA SER A 135 20.25 -17.53 9.44
C SER A 135 20.88 -18.35 10.57
N PRO A 136 21.25 -19.61 10.34
CA PRO A 136 21.06 -20.40 9.11
C PRO A 136 19.58 -20.63 8.78
N ASP A 137 19.28 -20.98 7.52
CA ASP A 137 17.91 -21.21 7.02
C ASP A 137 17.33 -22.51 7.59
N ILE A 138 16.79 -22.39 8.79
CA ILE A 138 16.10 -23.45 9.53
C ILE A 138 14.69 -23.00 9.86
N GLY A 139 13.79 -23.94 10.13
CA GLY A 139 12.42 -23.63 10.52
C GLY A 139 12.38 -22.82 11.83
N LEU A 140 11.42 -21.90 11.95
CA LEU A 140 11.25 -21.09 13.17
C LEU A 140 11.09 -21.96 14.42
N THR A 141 10.32 -23.02 14.33
CA THR A 141 10.08 -23.97 15.42
C THR A 141 11.38 -24.67 15.84
N ASP A 142 12.19 -25.07 14.87
CA ASP A 142 13.47 -25.71 15.13
C ASP A 142 14.49 -24.74 15.71
N ALA A 143 14.47 -23.49 15.24
CA ALA A 143 15.34 -22.42 15.75
C ALA A 143 15.02 -22.03 17.19
N LEU A 144 13.78 -22.22 17.65
CA LEU A 144 13.31 -21.91 19.00
C LEU A 144 13.26 -23.16 19.91
N ALA A 145 13.71 -24.32 19.44
CA ALA A 145 13.79 -25.52 20.25
C ALA A 145 14.80 -25.33 21.42
N ASP A 146 14.70 -26.18 22.43
CA ASP A 146 15.63 -26.25 23.56
C ASP A 146 15.88 -24.93 24.31
N ASN A 147 14.84 -24.10 24.46
CA ASN A 147 14.92 -22.78 25.08
C ASN A 147 15.86 -21.82 24.33
N ALA A 148 16.03 -22.00 23.03
CA ALA A 148 16.81 -21.12 22.21
C ALA A 148 16.04 -19.81 21.90
N VAL A 149 16.78 -18.76 21.60
CA VAL A 149 16.26 -17.46 21.19
C VAL A 149 16.91 -17.04 19.88
N ILE A 150 16.14 -16.37 19.05
CA ILE A 150 16.64 -15.77 17.82
C ILE A 150 16.97 -14.33 18.13
N ALA A 151 18.18 -13.90 17.83
CA ALA A 151 18.65 -12.55 18.11
C ALA A 151 19.12 -11.85 16.84
N ASP A 152 18.93 -10.53 16.81
CA ASP A 152 19.45 -9.71 15.73
C ASP A 152 20.98 -9.76 15.70
N PRO A 153 21.62 -9.85 14.52
CA PRO A 153 23.08 -9.88 14.41
C PRO A 153 23.79 -8.67 15.03
N SER A 154 23.14 -7.50 15.08
CA SER A 154 23.69 -6.32 15.73
C SER A 154 23.72 -6.44 17.24
N LEU A 155 22.72 -7.12 17.83
CA LEU A 155 22.67 -7.42 19.24
C LEU A 155 23.79 -8.40 19.61
N LEU A 156 23.97 -9.48 18.88
CA LEU A 156 25.04 -10.47 19.10
C LEU A 156 26.42 -9.79 19.08
N ARG A 157 26.68 -8.99 18.03
CA ARG A 157 27.95 -8.24 17.94
C ARG A 157 28.18 -7.30 19.13
N SER A 158 27.11 -6.62 19.59
CA SER A 158 27.22 -5.68 20.70
C SER A 158 27.49 -6.32 22.06
N LEU A 159 27.16 -7.61 22.19
CA LEU A 159 27.37 -8.39 23.40
C LEU A 159 28.60 -9.34 23.28
N GLY A 160 29.27 -9.35 22.14
CA GLY A 160 30.38 -10.25 21.86
C GLY A 160 29.99 -11.72 21.81
N LEU A 161 28.73 -12.00 21.39
CA LEU A 161 28.19 -13.35 21.30
C LEU A 161 28.24 -13.86 19.86
N ALA A 162 28.43 -15.18 19.73
CA ALA A 162 28.26 -15.93 18.51
C ALA A 162 26.98 -16.81 18.58
N PRO A 163 26.43 -17.22 17.44
CA PRO A 163 25.33 -18.20 17.43
C PRO A 163 25.75 -19.48 18.16
N GLY A 164 24.92 -19.96 19.09
CA GLY A 164 25.19 -21.11 19.96
C GLY A 164 25.70 -20.75 21.33
N ASP A 165 26.07 -19.50 21.59
CA ASP A 165 26.44 -19.05 22.92
C ASP A 165 25.23 -18.95 23.84
N SER A 166 25.46 -19.19 25.15
CA SER A 166 24.41 -19.10 26.17
C SER A 166 24.33 -17.69 26.75
N ALA A 167 23.12 -17.19 26.94
CA ALA A 167 22.84 -15.94 27.62
C ALA A 167 21.67 -16.14 28.59
N ARG A 168 21.62 -15.31 29.63
CA ARG A 168 20.54 -15.33 30.63
C ARG A 168 19.56 -14.21 30.38
N LEU A 169 18.28 -14.55 30.33
CA LEU A 169 17.16 -13.61 30.34
C LEU A 169 16.59 -13.52 31.75
N GLY A 170 16.47 -12.29 32.28
CA GLY A 170 15.90 -12.07 33.59
C GLY A 170 15.80 -10.59 33.94
#